data_c0683c2023bf582c52055d26c1233447
#
_entry.id   c0683c2023bf582c52055d26c1233447
#
_cell.length_a   1.000
_cell.length_b   1.000
_cell.length_c   1.000
_cell.angle_alpha   90.00
_cell.angle_beta   90.00
_cell.angle_gamma   90.00
#
_symmetry.space_group_name_H-M   'P 1'
#
loop_
_entity.id
_entity.type
_entity.pdbx_description
1 polymer ?
#
loop_
_entity_poly.entity_id
_entity_poly.type
_entity_poly.pdbx_seq_one_letter_code
_entity_poly.pdbx_strand_id
1 'polypeptide(L)'
;MFVVISYDVPDDKRRTKIHTILKSYGQWMQYSVFECNLDSTEYAKLRSRLAKLIKPAEDSIRLYFLCACCQTKVERIGGEAVRDETVFFV
;
A
#
# COMPACT_ATOMS: atom_id res chain seq x y z
N MET A 1 -5.76 1.10 -11.71
CA MET A 1 -6.43 0.17 -10.75
C MET A 1 -6.19 0.63 -9.33
N PHE A 2 -7.19 0.47 -8.51
CA PHE A 2 -7.09 0.87 -7.11
C PHE A 2 -6.73 -0.34 -6.26
N VAL A 3 -5.65 -0.26 -5.53
CA VAL A 3 -5.11 -1.40 -4.80
C VAL A 3 -4.86 -1.01 -3.36
N VAL A 4 -5.38 -1.81 -2.45
CA VAL A 4 -5.04 -1.67 -1.03
C VAL A 4 -3.96 -2.68 -0.73
N ILE A 5 -2.85 -2.23 -0.19
CA ILE A 5 -1.70 -3.09 0.07
C ILE A 5 -1.45 -3.14 1.56
N SER A 6 -1.42 -4.36 2.09
CA SER A 6 -1.15 -4.60 3.49
C SER A 6 0.05 -5.52 3.59
N TYR A 7 0.98 -5.22 4.47
CA TYR A 7 2.16 -6.05 4.60
C TYR A 7 2.43 -6.39 6.06
N ASP A 8 3.04 -7.54 6.26
CA ASP A 8 3.41 -8.03 7.57
C ASP A 8 4.85 -8.54 7.46
N VAL A 9 5.79 -7.76 7.92
CA VAL A 9 7.21 -8.02 7.74
C VAL A 9 7.92 -7.82 9.08
N PRO A 10 8.38 -8.90 9.71
CA PRO A 10 8.99 -8.81 11.03
C PRO A 10 10.32 -8.05 11.05
N ASP A 11 11.09 -8.15 9.99
CA ASP A 11 12.40 -7.52 9.98
C ASP A 11 12.30 -6.01 9.78
N ASP A 12 12.90 -5.24 10.68
CA ASP A 12 12.79 -3.80 10.66
C ASP A 12 13.35 -3.18 9.39
N LYS A 13 14.48 -3.66 8.91
CA LYS A 13 15.10 -3.06 7.73
C LYS A 13 14.27 -3.32 6.48
N ARG A 14 13.80 -4.54 6.32
CA ARG A 14 12.96 -4.87 5.16
C ARG A 14 11.63 -4.12 5.24
N ARG A 15 11.05 -4.02 6.45
CA ARG A 15 9.79 -3.31 6.61
C ARG A 15 9.95 -1.84 6.22
N THR A 16 11.03 -1.21 6.63
CA THR A 16 11.31 0.19 6.29
C THR A 16 11.48 0.37 4.80
N LYS A 17 12.18 -0.56 4.15
CA LYS A 17 12.36 -0.47 2.70
C LYS A 17 11.05 -0.63 1.95
N ILE A 18 10.20 -1.54 2.41
CA ILE A 18 8.88 -1.73 1.81
C ILE A 18 8.05 -0.47 1.96
N HIS A 19 8.05 0.12 3.15
CA HIS A 19 7.32 1.35 3.41
C HIS A 19 7.80 2.47 2.47
N THR A 20 9.10 2.61 2.31
CA THR A 20 9.68 3.63 1.45
C THR A 20 9.27 3.42 -0.01
N ILE A 21 9.29 2.18 -0.47
CA ILE A 21 8.87 1.87 -1.84
C ILE A 21 7.39 2.22 -2.01
N LEU A 22 6.55 1.78 -1.09
CA LEU A 22 5.12 2.01 -1.20
C LEU A 22 4.77 3.49 -1.15
N LYS A 23 5.51 4.28 -0.40
CA LYS A 23 5.27 5.72 -0.36
C LYS A 23 5.45 6.38 -1.72
N SER A 24 6.27 5.83 -2.59
CA SER A 24 6.44 6.41 -3.90
C SER A 24 5.39 5.96 -4.90
N TYR A 25 4.53 5.02 -4.52
CA TYR A 25 3.48 4.52 -5.42
C TYR A 25 2.07 4.85 -4.92
N GLY A 26 1.91 5.17 -3.65
CA GLY A 26 0.59 5.41 -3.12
C GLY A 26 0.62 6.19 -1.83
N GLN A 27 -0.46 6.08 -1.07
CA GLN A 27 -0.65 6.87 0.13
C GLN A 27 -0.73 5.99 1.36
N TRP A 28 0.04 6.32 2.37
CA TRP A 28 0.02 5.60 3.62
C TRP A 28 -1.26 5.91 4.36
N MET A 29 -1.96 4.89 4.77
CA MET A 29 -3.22 5.06 5.49
C MET A 29 -3.05 4.84 6.97
N GLN A 30 -2.50 3.70 7.38
CA GLN A 30 -2.26 3.41 8.79
C GLN A 30 -1.35 2.19 8.88
N TYR A 31 -0.54 2.14 9.90
CA TYR A 31 0.33 0.99 10.16
C TYR A 31 0.96 0.46 8.87
N SER A 32 0.61 -0.74 8.48
CA SER A 32 1.18 -1.39 7.30
C SER A 32 0.20 -1.42 6.15
N VAL A 33 -0.59 -0.36 5.99
CA VAL A 33 -1.62 -0.31 4.95
C VAL A 33 -1.43 0.90 4.07
N PHE A 34 -1.38 0.67 2.76
CA PHE A 34 -1.29 1.73 1.75
C PHE A 34 -2.44 1.59 0.77
N GLU A 35 -2.86 2.72 0.22
CA GLU A 35 -3.80 2.73 -0.90
C GLU A 35 -3.09 3.32 -2.09
N CYS A 36 -3.14 2.63 -3.21
CA CYS A 36 -2.44 3.03 -4.42
C CYS A 36 -3.39 3.02 -5.60
N ASN A 37 -3.24 4.00 -6.48
CA ASN A 37 -3.99 4.01 -7.73
C ASN A 37 -2.95 3.86 -8.84
N LEU A 38 -2.88 2.69 -9.44
CA LEU A 38 -1.78 2.32 -10.33
C LEU A 38 -2.30 1.95 -11.70
N ASP A 39 -1.52 2.28 -12.73
CA ASP A 39 -1.78 1.68 -14.03
C ASP A 39 -1.04 0.33 -14.08
N SER A 40 -1.22 -0.42 -15.16
CA SER A 40 -0.66 -1.76 -15.23
C SER A 40 0.86 -1.76 -15.25
N THR A 41 1.47 -0.74 -15.80
CA THR A 41 2.93 -0.63 -15.83
C THR A 41 3.47 -0.37 -14.43
N GLU A 42 2.85 0.56 -13.71
CA GLU A 42 3.25 0.87 -12.34
C GLU A 42 3.05 -0.34 -11.44
N TYR A 43 1.94 -1.04 -11.60
CA TYR A 43 1.68 -2.23 -10.82
C TYR A 43 2.75 -3.29 -11.04
N ALA A 44 3.11 -3.53 -12.29
CA ALA A 44 4.12 -4.54 -12.61
C ALA A 44 5.47 -4.18 -11.99
N LYS A 45 5.84 -2.91 -12.05
CA LYS A 45 7.09 -2.46 -11.46
C LYS A 45 7.07 -2.60 -9.95
N LEU A 46 6.00 -2.17 -9.32
CA LEU A 46 5.88 -2.26 -7.86
C LEU A 46 5.94 -3.71 -7.40
N ARG A 47 5.18 -4.57 -8.06
CA ARG A 47 5.15 -5.99 -7.70
C ARG A 47 6.54 -6.61 -7.81
N SER A 48 7.25 -6.29 -8.86
CA SER A 48 8.60 -6.81 -9.06
C SER A 48 9.55 -6.33 -7.97
N ARG A 49 9.47 -5.07 -7.60
CA ARG A 49 10.35 -4.53 -6.56
C ARG A 49 10.07 -5.17 -5.21
N LEU A 50 8.80 -5.35 -4.88
CA LEU A 50 8.43 -5.97 -3.61
C LEU A 50 8.83 -7.44 -3.57
N ALA A 51 8.61 -8.15 -4.66
CA ALA A 51 8.95 -9.57 -4.73
C ALA A 51 10.44 -9.82 -4.54
N LYS A 52 11.27 -8.91 -5.03
CA LYS A 52 12.71 -9.05 -4.88
C LYS A 52 13.20 -8.75 -3.47
N LEU A 53 12.41 -7.99 -2.73
CA LEU A 53 12.85 -7.54 -1.43
C LEU A 53 12.45 -8.49 -0.31
N ILE A 54 11.29 -9.12 -0.39
CA ILE A 54 10.78 -9.90 0.72
C ILE A 54 11.46 -11.25 0.84
N LYS A 55 11.34 -11.82 2.02
CA LYS A 55 11.72 -13.21 2.27
C LYS A 55 10.42 -13.99 2.45
N PRO A 56 10.03 -14.79 1.45
CA PRO A 56 8.71 -15.44 1.49
C PRO A 56 8.43 -16.29 2.71
N ALA A 57 9.46 -16.82 3.35
CA ALA A 57 9.27 -17.63 4.52
C ALA A 57 8.88 -16.83 5.76
N GLU A 58 9.16 -15.52 5.76
CA GLU A 58 8.92 -14.67 6.92
C GLU A 58 7.94 -13.55 6.65
N ASP A 59 7.90 -13.07 5.41
CA ASP A 59 7.19 -11.85 5.07
C ASP A 59 5.93 -12.15 4.26
N SER A 60 4.94 -11.28 4.41
CA SER A 60 3.69 -11.43 3.68
C SER A 60 3.25 -10.06 3.19
N ILE A 61 2.82 -9.97 1.94
CA ILE A 61 2.24 -8.75 1.39
C ILE A 61 0.97 -9.16 0.69
N ARG A 62 -0.12 -8.47 1.01
CA ARG A 62 -1.42 -8.74 0.40
C ARG A 62 -1.85 -7.53 -0.41
N LEU A 63 -2.34 -7.79 -1.61
CA LEU A 63 -2.84 -6.75 -2.49
C LEU A 63 -4.31 -7.03 -2.74
N TYR A 64 -5.16 -6.04 -2.43
CA TYR A 64 -6.59 -6.17 -2.61
C TYR A 64 -6.99 -5.19 -3.71
N PHE A 65 -7.49 -5.73 -4.82
CA PHE A 65 -7.87 -4.90 -5.95
C PHE A 65 -9.35 -4.57 -5.87
N LEU A 66 -9.67 -3.27 -5.82
CA LEU A 66 -11.05 -2.84 -5.69
C LEU A 66 -11.52 -2.22 -6.98
N CYS A 67 -12.68 -2.63 -7.45
CA CYS A 67 -13.27 -2.03 -8.65
C CYS A 67 -13.77 -0.64 -8.30
N ALA A 68 -14.13 0.12 -9.31
CA ALA A 68 -14.60 1.50 -9.11
C ALA A 68 -15.76 1.57 -8.14
N CYS A 69 -16.69 0.64 -8.22
CA CYS A 69 -17.83 0.62 -7.33
C CYS A 69 -17.41 0.37 -5.88
N CYS A 70 -16.51 -0.57 -5.66
CA CYS A 70 -16.05 -0.88 -4.31
C CYS A 70 -15.19 0.22 -3.74
N GLN A 71 -14.45 0.91 -4.59
CA GLN A 71 -13.59 1.99 -4.16
C GLN A 71 -14.40 3.11 -3.51
N THR A 72 -15.59 3.40 -4.03
CA THR A 72 -16.44 4.43 -3.45
C THR A 72 -17.09 4.01 -2.15
N LYS A 73 -16.96 2.75 -1.78
CA LYS A 73 -17.57 2.23 -0.56
C LYS A 73 -16.59 2.11 0.59
N VAL A 74 -15.37 2.60 0.40
CA VAL A 74 -14.39 2.59 1.49
C VAL A 74 -14.80 3.66 2.49
N GLU A 75 -14.94 3.27 3.74
CA GLU A 75 -15.31 4.19 4.81
C GLU A 75 -14.24 4.19 5.88
N ARG A 76 -14.09 5.31 6.52
CA ARG A 76 -13.13 5.43 7.60
C ARG A 76 -13.84 5.99 8.83
N ILE A 77 -13.63 5.34 9.95
CA ILE A 77 -14.18 5.79 11.22
C ILE A 77 -12.99 6.07 12.12
N GLY A 78 -12.87 7.29 12.59
CA GLY A 78 -11.76 7.68 13.44
C GLY A 78 -10.50 7.94 12.64
N GLY A 79 -9.40 8.03 13.35
CA GLY A 79 -8.11 8.30 12.74
C GLY A 79 -7.95 9.74 12.39
N GLU A 80 -6.70 10.22 12.37
CA GLU A 80 -6.42 11.54 11.96
C GLU A 80 -6.48 11.63 10.51
N ALA A 81 -6.69 12.79 10.04
CA ALA A 81 -6.54 13.06 8.65
C ALA A 81 -5.17 12.66 8.24
N VAL A 82 -5.00 12.34 7.01
CA VAL A 82 -3.75 11.97 6.52
C VAL A 82 -2.75 12.97 6.76
N ARG A 83 -1.67 12.60 7.22
CA ARG A 83 -0.71 13.49 7.56
C ARG A 83 -0.19 14.18 6.44
N ASP A 84 -0.13 13.66 5.32
CA ASP A 84 0.31 14.42 4.30
C ASP A 84 -0.71 15.05 3.76
N GLU A 85 -0.74 16.04 3.67
CA GLU A 85 -1.62 16.83 3.32
C GLU A 85 -2.16 16.61 2.08
N THR A 86 -1.77 15.96 1.47
CA THR A 86 -2.31 15.82 0.28
C THR A 86 -3.53 15.17 0.34
N VAL A 87 -4.06 15.01 0.66
CA VAL A 87 -5.01 14.41 0.47
C VAL A 87 -6.18 14.42 0.47
N PHE A 88 -6.57 14.33 0.49
CA PHE A 88 -7.39 14.23 0.46
C PHE A 88 -8.20 13.62 0.30
N PHE A 89 -8.73 13.47 0.41
CA PHE A 89 -9.46 12.82 0.32
C PHE A 89 -10.26 12.79 0.73
N VAL A 90 -10.48 12.95 0.84
CA VAL A 90 -11.25 12.92 1.25
C VAL A 90 -11.89 12.88 1.38
#